data_362bbfa0cf5230aad981e1a79af3da6d
#
_entry.id   362bbfa0cf5230aad981e1a79af3da6d
#
_cell.length_a   1.000
_cell.length_b   1.000
_cell.length_c   1.000
_cell.angle_alpha   90.00
_cell.angle_beta   90.00
_cell.angle_gamma   90.00
#
_symmetry.space_group_name_H-M   'P 1'
#
loop_
_entity.id
_entity.type
_entity.pdbx_description
1 polymer ?
#
loop_
_entity_poly.entity_id
_entity_poly.type
_entity_poly.pdbx_seq_one_letter_code
_entity_poly.pdbx_strand_id
1 'polypeptide(L)'
;MKITDNIKHIPTRMMAILIIAFVCVGTLHAQSHGNHIMVGVGGSYPRGVEATIAYEHETEYHSAREYFATGYLKYEEDPEAGHITNESFWHSYNTWTVGAAYKPCVSRGRNHHGNFRIGVSVGSDLDKVISAGHLGYEHTYNLYNGWGVFFQVKEDFVIRGKDKFRTGATIGVKIPL
;
A
#
# COMPACT_ATOMS: atom_id res chain seq x y z
N MET A 1 -9.56 21.75 -33.05
CA MET A 1 -9.79 20.29 -33.04
C MET A 1 -9.30 19.78 -31.68
N LYS A 2 -10.25 19.46 -30.80
CA LYS A 2 -10.01 19.20 -29.35
C LYS A 2 -9.55 17.76 -29.15
N ILE A 3 -8.27 17.53 -28.88
CA ILE A 3 -7.69 16.22 -28.55
C ILE A 3 -7.29 16.13 -27.07
N THR A 4 -7.43 17.21 -26.29
CA THR A 4 -6.90 17.34 -24.94
C THR A 4 -7.81 16.79 -23.82
N ASP A 5 -9.07 16.45 -24.08
CA ASP A 5 -10.01 16.06 -23.02
C ASP A 5 -10.04 14.55 -22.69
N ASN A 6 -9.40 13.71 -23.51
CA ASN A 6 -9.45 12.25 -23.30
C ASN A 6 -8.38 11.69 -22.34
N ILE A 7 -7.39 12.47 -21.95
CA ILE A 7 -6.26 11.98 -21.16
C ILE A 7 -6.56 12.00 -19.66
N LYS A 8 -7.46 12.89 -19.21
CA LYS A 8 -7.79 13.02 -17.77
C LYS A 8 -8.65 11.89 -17.18
N HIS A 9 -9.34 11.11 -18.01
CA HIS A 9 -10.21 10.02 -17.53
C HIS A 9 -9.56 8.63 -17.54
N ILE A 10 -8.39 8.48 -18.14
CA ILE A 10 -7.70 7.19 -18.23
C ILE A 10 -7.28 6.66 -16.84
N PRO A 11 -6.70 7.46 -15.91
CA PRO A 11 -6.27 6.94 -14.63
C PRO A 11 -7.44 6.46 -13.75
N THR A 12 -8.58 7.15 -13.80
CA THR A 12 -9.76 6.76 -13.00
C THR A 12 -10.38 5.46 -13.50
N ARG A 13 -10.45 5.26 -14.82
CA ARG A 13 -10.97 4.01 -15.42
C ARG A 13 -10.03 2.83 -15.21
N MET A 14 -8.71 3.02 -15.30
CA MET A 14 -7.73 1.98 -14.99
C MET A 14 -7.76 1.58 -13.51
N MET A 15 -7.94 2.53 -12.61
CA MET A 15 -8.06 2.25 -11.19
C MET A 15 -9.33 1.46 -10.88
N ALA A 16 -10.46 1.77 -11.52
CA ALA A 16 -11.70 1.02 -11.40
C ALA A 16 -11.57 -0.41 -11.93
N ILE A 17 -10.88 -0.61 -13.06
CA ILE A 17 -10.63 -1.95 -13.63
C ILE A 17 -9.71 -2.77 -12.72
N LEU A 18 -8.66 -2.15 -12.14
CA LEU A 18 -7.77 -2.80 -11.18
C LEU A 18 -8.50 -3.22 -9.91
N ILE A 19 -9.38 -2.38 -9.38
CA ILE A 19 -10.20 -2.70 -8.20
C ILE A 19 -11.17 -3.87 -8.53
N ILE A 20 -11.80 -3.85 -9.70
CA ILE A 20 -12.70 -4.92 -10.14
C ILE A 20 -11.92 -6.23 -10.37
N ALA A 21 -10.76 -6.18 -10.99
CA ALA A 21 -9.89 -7.35 -11.18
C ALA A 21 -9.44 -7.94 -9.83
N PHE A 22 -9.12 -7.09 -8.85
CA PHE A 22 -8.75 -7.52 -7.50
C PHE A 22 -9.90 -8.17 -6.75
N VAL A 23 -11.12 -7.65 -6.89
CA VAL A 23 -12.34 -8.23 -6.31
C VAL A 23 -12.70 -9.58 -6.96
N CYS A 24 -12.49 -9.73 -8.27
CA CYS A 24 -12.77 -10.99 -8.98
C CYS A 24 -11.78 -12.12 -8.65
N VAL A 25 -10.54 -11.81 -8.26
CA VAL A 25 -9.55 -12.82 -7.84
C VAL A 25 -9.90 -13.41 -6.46
N GLY A 26 -10.61 -12.66 -5.62
CA GLY A 26 -11.02 -13.09 -4.26
C GLY A 26 -12.09 -14.19 -4.21
N THR A 27 -12.70 -14.58 -5.35
CA THR A 27 -13.75 -15.62 -5.38
C THR A 27 -13.24 -17.04 -5.63
N LEU A 28 -11.94 -17.25 -5.77
CA LEU A 28 -11.34 -18.55 -6.01
C LEU A 28 -10.75 -19.16 -4.72
N HIS A 29 -11.55 -20.05 -4.11
CA HIS A 29 -11.20 -21.03 -3.08
C HIS A 29 -11.06 -20.53 -1.63
N ALA A 30 -12.19 -20.49 -0.96
CA ALA A 30 -12.29 -20.59 0.50
C ALA A 30 -11.92 -22.02 0.99
N GLN A 31 -10.67 -22.39 0.89
CA GLN A 31 -10.10 -23.58 1.57
C GLN A 31 -8.60 -23.41 1.75
N SER A 32 -8.17 -22.57 2.67
CA SER A 32 -6.95 -22.79 3.42
C SER A 32 -6.76 -21.70 4.47
N HIS A 33 -6.23 -22.09 5.60
CA HIS A 33 -5.83 -21.25 6.70
C HIS A 33 -4.99 -20.09 6.19
N GLY A 34 -5.42 -18.85 6.47
CA GLY A 34 -4.59 -17.69 6.36
C GLY A 34 -4.68 -16.83 5.08
N ASN A 35 -5.80 -16.78 4.38
CA ASN A 35 -6.03 -15.76 3.36
C ASN A 35 -6.71 -14.54 3.97
N HIS A 36 -6.15 -13.36 3.72
CA HIS A 36 -6.65 -12.11 4.27
C HIS A 36 -6.71 -11.03 3.21
N ILE A 37 -7.72 -10.17 3.32
CA ILE A 37 -7.67 -8.82 2.74
C ILE A 37 -7.13 -7.89 3.82
N MET A 38 -6.11 -7.12 3.46
CA MET A 38 -5.53 -6.12 4.33
C MET A 38 -5.94 -4.74 3.86
N VAL A 39 -6.31 -3.88 4.79
CA VAL A 39 -6.56 -2.46 4.53
C VAL A 39 -5.81 -1.67 5.58
N GLY A 40 -5.01 -0.71 5.14
CA GLY A 40 -4.19 0.10 6.02
C GLY A 40 -4.09 1.54 5.56
N VAL A 41 -3.89 2.42 6.53
CA VAL A 41 -3.60 3.84 6.32
C VAL A 41 -2.38 4.22 7.15
N GLY A 42 -1.62 5.17 6.66
CA GLY A 42 -0.39 5.55 7.32
C GLY A 42 0.12 6.92 6.92
N GLY A 43 1.20 7.29 7.56
CA GLY A 43 1.98 8.47 7.22
C GLY A 43 3.38 8.10 6.80
N SER A 44 3.96 8.90 5.93
CA SER A 44 5.32 8.71 5.47
C SER A 44 6.09 10.03 5.41
N TYR A 45 7.38 9.90 5.65
CA TYR A 45 8.35 10.98 5.48
C TYR A 45 9.00 10.87 4.09
N PRO A 46 9.22 11.97 3.36
CA PRO A 46 8.81 13.32 3.71
C PRO A 46 7.31 13.56 3.46
N ARG A 47 6.66 14.21 4.40
CA ARG A 47 5.29 14.77 4.41
C ARG A 47 4.28 14.11 3.46
N GLY A 48 3.78 12.93 3.82
CA GLY A 48 2.79 12.22 3.01
C GLY A 48 1.87 11.36 3.84
N VAL A 49 0.73 11.06 3.23
CA VAL A 49 -0.20 10.04 3.72
C VAL A 49 -0.30 8.92 2.71
N GLU A 50 -0.53 7.73 3.18
CA GLU A 50 -0.68 6.57 2.31
C GLU A 50 -1.89 5.73 2.71
N ALA A 51 -2.46 5.07 1.71
CA ALA A 51 -3.47 4.05 1.90
C ALA A 51 -3.06 2.80 1.12
N THR A 52 -3.19 1.65 1.74
CA THR A 52 -2.82 0.37 1.16
C THR A 52 -3.99 -0.60 1.24
N ILE A 53 -4.23 -1.31 0.16
CA ILE A 53 -5.04 -2.52 0.13
C ILE A 53 -4.16 -3.67 -0.36
N ALA A 54 -4.28 -4.82 0.28
CA ALA A 54 -3.49 -5.99 -0.09
C ALA A 54 -4.29 -7.29 0.07
N TYR A 55 -3.90 -8.28 -0.70
CA TYR A 55 -4.24 -9.68 -0.49
C TYR A 55 -3.01 -10.37 0.10
N GLU A 56 -3.20 -11.05 1.21
CA GLU A 56 -2.16 -11.80 1.90
C GLU A 56 -2.54 -13.28 1.95
N HIS A 57 -1.60 -14.13 1.57
CA HIS A 57 -1.65 -15.56 1.79
C HIS A 57 -0.64 -15.93 2.87
N GLU A 58 -1.15 -16.25 4.04
CA GLU A 58 -0.36 -16.63 5.22
C GLU A 58 -0.25 -18.15 5.32
N THR A 59 0.94 -18.66 5.63
CA THR A 59 1.20 -20.08 5.86
C THR A 59 0.98 -20.43 7.33
N GLU A 60 0.93 -21.72 7.65
CA GLU A 60 0.82 -22.22 9.04
C GLU A 60 1.91 -21.68 9.99
N TYR A 61 3.02 -21.22 9.43
CA TYR A 61 4.14 -20.66 10.19
C TYR A 61 4.13 -19.12 10.22
N HIS A 62 3.01 -18.47 9.91
CA HIS A 62 2.86 -17.03 9.86
C HIS A 62 3.80 -16.30 8.88
N SER A 63 4.48 -17.04 8.00
CA SER A 63 5.15 -16.43 6.85
C SER A 63 4.13 -16.19 5.76
N ALA A 64 4.19 -15.05 5.07
CA ALA A 64 3.16 -14.68 4.13
C ALA A 64 3.70 -14.21 2.78
N ARG A 65 2.85 -14.31 1.76
CA ARG A 65 3.02 -13.65 0.46
C ARG A 65 1.94 -12.59 0.35
N GLU A 66 2.33 -11.39 0.03
CA GLU A 66 1.45 -10.24 -0.06
C GLU A 66 1.47 -9.68 -1.48
N TYR A 67 0.28 -9.37 -2.00
CA TYR A 67 0.08 -8.62 -3.23
C TYR A 67 -0.66 -7.35 -2.86
N PHE A 68 -0.08 -6.20 -3.14
CA PHE A 68 -0.58 -4.93 -2.63
C PHE A 68 -0.74 -3.86 -3.69
N ALA A 69 -1.65 -2.93 -3.42
CA ALA A 69 -1.76 -1.65 -4.10
C ALA A 69 -1.69 -0.55 -3.05
N THR A 70 -0.82 0.43 -3.27
CA THR A 70 -0.65 1.57 -2.36
C THR A 70 -0.83 2.87 -3.13
N GLY A 71 -1.65 3.76 -2.58
CA GLY A 71 -1.73 5.15 -2.97
C GLY A 71 -0.95 6.01 -1.98
N TYR A 72 -0.11 6.90 -2.48
CA TYR A 72 0.68 7.84 -1.70
C TYR A 72 0.38 9.25 -2.15
N LEU A 73 0.00 10.11 -1.21
CA LEU A 73 -0.24 11.53 -1.40
C LEU A 73 0.77 12.33 -0.58
N LYS A 74 1.65 13.04 -1.26
CA LYS A 74 2.57 13.98 -0.63
C LYS A 74 1.95 15.37 -0.68
N TYR A 75 1.83 16.01 0.46
CA TYR A 75 1.36 17.39 0.56
C TYR A 75 2.53 18.37 0.74
N GLU A 76 2.43 19.50 0.06
CA GLU A 76 3.41 20.58 0.10
C GLU A 76 2.77 21.84 0.69
N GLU A 77 3.57 22.69 1.33
CA GLU A 77 3.11 23.98 1.79
C GLU A 77 2.90 24.91 0.58
N ASP A 78 1.86 25.71 0.63
CA ASP A 78 1.64 26.76 -0.34
C ASP A 78 2.74 27.82 -0.16
N PRO A 79 3.53 28.13 -1.23
CA PRO A 79 4.62 29.09 -1.13
C PRO A 79 4.15 30.51 -0.74
N GLU A 80 2.91 30.87 -1.09
CA GLU A 80 2.36 32.21 -0.79
C GLU A 80 1.73 32.29 0.60
N ALA A 81 1.09 31.20 1.03
CA ALA A 81 0.42 31.15 2.34
C ALA A 81 1.33 30.74 3.49
N GLY A 82 2.45 30.06 3.23
CA GLY A 82 3.36 29.53 4.23
C GLY A 82 2.79 28.40 5.10
N HIS A 83 1.65 27.84 4.69
CA HIS A 83 1.02 26.69 5.32
C HIS A 83 0.30 25.84 4.27
N ILE A 84 -0.18 24.67 4.66
CA ILE A 84 -0.90 23.76 3.78
C ILE A 84 -2.31 24.30 3.57
N THR A 85 -2.64 24.68 2.32
CA THR A 85 -4.00 25.07 1.91
C THR A 85 -4.74 23.87 1.34
N ASN A 86 -6.08 23.96 1.18
CA ASN A 86 -6.85 22.92 0.49
C ASN A 86 -6.34 22.71 -0.95
N GLU A 87 -5.94 23.78 -1.62
CA GLU A 87 -5.45 23.72 -2.98
C GLU A 87 -4.10 23.03 -3.03
N SER A 88 -3.14 23.41 -2.19
CA SER A 88 -1.81 22.78 -2.13
C SER A 88 -1.87 21.32 -1.68
N PHE A 89 -2.83 20.95 -0.82
CA PHE A 89 -3.04 19.56 -0.42
C PHE A 89 -3.51 18.69 -1.59
N TRP A 90 -4.50 19.13 -2.37
CA TRP A 90 -5.08 18.33 -3.44
C TRP A 90 -4.28 18.37 -4.75
N HIS A 91 -3.47 19.41 -4.98
CA HIS A 91 -2.57 19.53 -6.11
C HIS A 91 -1.18 18.96 -5.87
N SER A 92 -0.95 18.34 -4.72
CA SER A 92 0.31 17.75 -4.40
C SER A 92 0.54 16.43 -5.14
N TYR A 93 1.77 15.99 -5.07
CA TYR A 93 2.29 14.82 -5.76
C TYR A 93 1.58 13.52 -5.36
N ASN A 94 0.93 12.89 -6.31
CA ASN A 94 0.21 11.63 -6.13
C ASN A 94 0.97 10.49 -6.81
N THR A 95 1.22 9.45 -6.05
CA THR A 95 1.82 8.21 -6.56
C THR A 95 0.88 7.05 -6.28
N TRP A 96 0.78 6.14 -7.22
CA TRP A 96 0.19 4.83 -6.96
C TRP A 96 1.16 3.73 -7.38
N THR A 97 1.19 2.64 -6.64
CA THR A 97 2.03 1.47 -6.94
C THR A 97 1.25 0.18 -6.72
N VAL A 98 1.59 -0.83 -7.49
CA VAL A 98 1.16 -2.21 -7.27
C VAL A 98 2.39 -3.08 -7.15
N GLY A 99 2.36 -4.07 -6.28
CA GLY A 99 3.54 -4.85 -5.99
C GLY A 99 3.26 -6.16 -5.28
N ALA A 100 4.36 -6.84 -5.00
CA ALA A 100 4.35 -8.07 -4.22
C ALA A 100 5.46 -8.02 -3.17
N ALA A 101 5.19 -8.66 -2.03
CA ALA A 101 6.15 -8.80 -0.96
C ALA A 101 6.13 -10.22 -0.38
N TYR A 102 7.27 -10.63 0.13
CA TYR A 102 7.42 -11.80 0.96
C TYR A 102 7.63 -11.37 2.40
N LYS A 103 6.96 -12.04 3.32
CA LYS A 103 6.92 -11.70 4.75
C LYS A 103 7.32 -12.91 5.60
N PRO A 104 8.63 -13.21 5.74
CA PRO A 104 9.09 -14.24 6.66
C PRO A 104 8.74 -13.88 8.10
N CYS A 105 8.19 -14.83 8.85
CA CYS A 105 7.89 -14.66 10.26
C CYS A 105 9.18 -14.73 11.08
N VAL A 106 9.45 -13.70 11.85
CA VAL A 106 10.66 -13.59 12.70
C VAL A 106 10.34 -13.64 14.19
N SER A 107 9.09 -13.42 14.57
CA SER A 107 8.66 -13.47 15.96
C SER A 107 7.26 -14.05 16.09
N ARG A 108 7.02 -14.88 17.10
CA ARG A 108 5.72 -15.50 17.35
C ARG A 108 5.37 -15.47 18.82
N GLY A 109 4.13 -15.14 19.11
CA GLY A 109 3.52 -15.28 20.39
C GLY A 109 2.16 -15.98 20.29
N ARG A 110 1.43 -16.05 21.37
CA ARG A 110 0.14 -16.75 21.41
C ARG A 110 -0.92 -16.09 20.49
N ASN A 111 -0.97 -14.77 20.50
CA ASN A 111 -1.98 -14.00 19.77
C ASN A 111 -1.36 -12.94 18.86
N HIS A 112 -0.05 -13.00 18.59
CA HIS A 112 0.64 -12.02 17.77
C HIS A 112 1.82 -12.65 17.05
N HIS A 113 2.19 -12.07 15.93
CA HIS A 113 3.41 -12.44 15.21
C HIS A 113 4.03 -11.20 14.57
N GLY A 114 5.32 -11.28 14.30
CA GLY A 114 6.08 -10.25 13.64
C GLY A 114 6.74 -10.79 12.38
N ASN A 115 6.59 -10.06 11.29
CA ASN A 115 7.11 -10.42 9.99
C ASN A 115 8.09 -9.36 9.49
N PHE A 116 9.21 -9.80 8.98
CA PHE A 116 10.04 -8.95 8.16
C PHE A 116 9.42 -8.87 6.76
N ARG A 117 9.36 -7.70 6.14
CA ARG A 117 8.71 -7.51 4.83
C ARG A 117 9.74 -7.09 3.80
N ILE A 118 9.83 -7.85 2.70
CA ILE A 118 10.70 -7.56 1.56
C ILE A 118 9.85 -7.61 0.31
N GLY A 119 9.85 -6.54 -0.48
CA GLY A 119 8.97 -6.45 -1.64
C GLY A 119 9.49 -5.56 -2.75
N VAL A 120 8.76 -5.61 -3.86
CA VAL A 120 8.99 -4.75 -5.02
C VAL A 120 7.65 -4.27 -5.55
N SER A 121 7.64 -3.08 -6.14
CA SER A 121 6.46 -2.55 -6.79
C SER A 121 6.79 -1.73 -8.03
N VAL A 122 5.78 -1.56 -8.86
CA VAL A 122 5.80 -0.65 -10.01
C VAL A 122 4.56 0.23 -9.97
N GLY A 123 4.65 1.42 -10.53
CA GLY A 123 3.52 2.33 -10.52
C GLY A 123 3.80 3.60 -11.30
N SER A 124 3.10 4.66 -10.96
CA SER A 124 3.22 5.95 -11.61
C SER A 124 3.12 7.08 -10.60
N ASP A 125 3.85 8.15 -10.88
CA ASP A 125 3.83 9.42 -10.16
C ASP A 125 3.28 10.55 -11.06
N LEU A 126 2.10 10.35 -11.62
CA LEU A 126 1.43 11.24 -12.59
C LEU A 126 2.10 11.26 -13.96
N ASP A 127 3.41 11.53 -14.04
CA ASP A 127 4.13 11.78 -15.29
C ASP A 127 5.08 10.66 -15.70
N LYS A 128 5.49 9.82 -14.76
CA LYS A 128 6.57 8.85 -14.96
C LYS A 128 6.20 7.51 -14.38
N VAL A 129 6.65 6.45 -15.04
CA VAL A 129 6.66 5.11 -14.46
C VAL A 129 7.78 5.05 -13.43
N ILE A 130 7.41 4.61 -12.23
CA ILE A 130 8.33 4.41 -11.11
C ILE A 130 8.38 2.94 -10.73
N SER A 131 9.47 2.55 -10.11
CA SER A 131 9.61 1.27 -9.43
C SER A 131 10.17 1.49 -8.04
N ALA A 132 9.81 0.61 -7.11
CA ALA A 132 10.31 0.71 -5.75
C ALA A 132 10.64 -0.68 -5.18
N GLY A 133 11.69 -0.71 -4.35
CA GLY A 133 11.97 -1.80 -3.44
C GLY A 133 11.44 -1.44 -2.05
N HIS A 134 10.95 -2.42 -1.33
CA HIS A 134 10.34 -2.25 0.00
C HIS A 134 11.04 -3.13 1.01
N LEU A 135 11.47 -2.52 2.12
CA LEU A 135 11.91 -3.22 3.31
C LEU A 135 11.06 -2.75 4.49
N GLY A 136 10.70 -3.66 5.39
CA GLY A 136 9.88 -3.27 6.53
C GLY A 136 9.75 -4.35 7.58
N TYR A 137 9.07 -3.99 8.63
CA TYR A 137 8.64 -4.88 9.70
C TYR A 137 7.14 -4.67 9.95
N GLU A 138 6.41 -5.75 10.01
CA GLU A 138 5.00 -5.75 10.34
C GLU A 138 4.78 -6.57 11.61
N HIS A 139 4.04 -6.00 12.54
CA HIS A 139 3.56 -6.70 13.72
C HIS A 139 2.05 -6.86 13.67
N THR A 140 1.58 -8.09 13.70
CA THR A 140 0.16 -8.42 13.65
C THR A 140 -0.29 -8.95 15.01
N TYR A 141 -1.42 -8.45 15.48
CA TYR A 141 -2.14 -8.95 16.63
C TYR A 141 -3.42 -9.65 16.14
N ASN A 142 -3.50 -10.96 16.38
CA ASN A 142 -4.62 -11.78 15.94
C ASN A 142 -5.78 -11.62 16.92
N LEU A 143 -6.93 -11.24 16.41
CA LEU A 143 -8.18 -11.09 17.11
C LEU A 143 -9.00 -12.39 17.03
N TYR A 144 -10.16 -12.37 17.70
CA TYR A 144 -11.11 -13.45 17.58
C TYR A 144 -11.66 -13.54 16.15
N ASN A 145 -12.04 -14.73 15.70
CA ASN A 145 -12.59 -15.00 14.35
C ASN A 145 -11.64 -14.78 13.17
N GLY A 146 -10.34 -14.84 13.39
CA GLY A 146 -9.36 -14.73 12.30
C GLY A 146 -9.06 -13.31 11.83
N TRP A 147 -9.72 -12.29 12.39
CA TRP A 147 -9.35 -10.90 12.16
C TRP A 147 -7.99 -10.57 12.77
N GLY A 148 -7.30 -9.62 12.19
CA GLY A 148 -6.05 -9.10 12.75
C GLY A 148 -5.99 -7.58 12.69
N VAL A 149 -5.24 -7.00 13.61
CA VAL A 149 -4.79 -5.61 13.52
C VAL A 149 -3.29 -5.65 13.30
N PHE A 150 -2.80 -4.88 12.35
CA PHE A 150 -1.37 -4.80 12.08
C PHE A 150 -0.84 -3.38 12.20
N PHE A 151 0.41 -3.31 12.61
CA PHE A 151 1.23 -2.11 12.55
C PHE A 151 2.47 -2.43 11.73
N GLN A 152 2.78 -1.58 10.75
CA GLN A 152 3.91 -1.77 9.84
C GLN A 152 4.78 -0.52 9.84
N VAL A 153 6.09 -0.70 9.90
CA VAL A 153 7.08 0.31 9.54
C VAL A 153 7.83 -0.15 8.31
N LYS A 154 8.06 0.76 7.39
CA LYS A 154 8.70 0.44 6.12
C LYS A 154 9.62 1.54 5.63
N GLU A 155 10.54 1.13 4.78
CA GLU A 155 11.37 2.00 3.96
C GLU A 155 11.17 1.62 2.50
N ASP A 156 10.82 2.60 1.69
CA ASP A 156 10.61 2.45 0.25
C ASP A 156 11.76 3.13 -0.50
N PHE A 157 12.45 2.36 -1.33
CA PHE A 157 13.53 2.82 -2.21
C PHE A 157 12.97 3.04 -3.60
N VAL A 158 12.67 4.30 -3.96
CA VAL A 158 11.96 4.62 -5.19
C VAL A 158 12.93 5.01 -6.30
N ILE A 159 12.83 4.32 -7.43
CA ILE A 159 13.61 4.59 -8.63
C ILE A 159 12.77 5.48 -9.56
N ARG A 160 13.36 6.58 -10.05
CA ARG A 160 12.74 7.59 -10.91
C ARG A 160 11.63 8.44 -10.27
N GLY A 161 11.34 8.29 -8.98
CA GLY A 161 10.42 9.16 -8.25
C GLY A 161 11.09 10.46 -7.80
N LYS A 162 10.27 11.45 -7.37
CA LYS A 162 10.75 12.67 -6.73
C LYS A 162 11.48 12.36 -5.42
N ASP A 163 10.89 11.51 -4.59
CA ASP A 163 11.46 11.07 -3.32
C ASP A 163 12.08 9.69 -3.51
N LYS A 164 13.39 9.60 -3.38
CA LYS A 164 14.14 8.34 -3.53
C LYS A 164 13.97 7.41 -2.33
N PHE A 165 13.72 7.97 -1.17
CA PHE A 165 13.54 7.26 0.09
C PHE A 165 12.25 7.74 0.74
N ARG A 166 11.42 6.79 1.17
CA ARG A 166 10.18 7.07 1.90
C ARG A 166 10.11 6.16 3.11
N THR A 167 10.31 6.75 4.29
CA THR A 167 10.12 6.04 5.55
C THR A 167 8.67 6.21 5.98
N GLY A 168 7.98 5.12 6.24
CA GLY A 168 6.56 5.16 6.58
C GLY A 168 6.17 4.26 7.73
N ALA A 169 5.03 4.61 8.34
CA ALA A 169 4.34 3.77 9.31
C ALA A 169 2.87 3.66 8.94
N THR A 170 2.35 2.45 8.96
CA THR A 170 0.98 2.12 8.56
C THR A 170 0.32 1.29 9.66
N ILE A 171 -0.93 1.58 9.94
CA ILE A 171 -1.79 0.77 10.79
C ILE A 171 -2.99 0.30 9.97
N GLY A 172 -3.47 -0.91 10.23
CA GLY A 172 -4.58 -1.44 9.48
C GLY A 172 -5.18 -2.70 10.07
N VAL A 173 -6.09 -3.27 9.29
CA VAL A 173 -6.80 -4.49 9.65
C VAL A 173 -6.59 -5.58 8.61
N LYS A 174 -6.55 -6.82 9.07
CA LYS A 174 -6.59 -8.05 8.28
C LYS A 174 -7.96 -8.67 8.42
N ILE A 175 -8.62 -8.88 7.31
CA ILE A 175 -9.97 -9.45 7.22
C ILE A 175 -9.83 -10.84 6.65
N PRO A 176 -10.23 -11.91 7.37
CA PRO A 176 -10.15 -13.28 6.88
C PRO A 176 -11.09 -13.49 5.69
N LEU A 177 -10.68 -14.34 4.75
CA LEU A 177 -11.45 -14.76 3.58
C LEU A 177 -11.97 -16.19 3.73
#